data_7deab570355a065b253e123a47e707cf
#
_entry.id   7deab570355a065b253e123a47e707cf
#
_cell.length_a   1.000
_cell.length_b   1.000
_cell.length_c   1.000
_cell.angle_alpha   90.00
_cell.angle_beta   90.00
_cell.angle_gamma   90.00
#
_symmetry.space_group_name_H-M   'P 1'
#
loop_
_entity.id
_entity.type
_entity.pdbx_description
1 polymer ?
#
loop_
_entity_poly.entity_id
_entity_poly.type
_entity_poly.pdbx_seq_one_letter_code
_entity_poly.pdbx_strand_id
1 'polypeptide(L)'
;EKLTMERYFVPGVWGTDKDSAAAQFVPWNAGTNATIQKDILDAKRGVLLKTGYEPNALLLSYDAFQACALDPKIQQRFQYTTPDSLTEEMLARYLQVEQLYVAKAVEAISDEGQTIETAFIPGDRALLYYRPDTPGPLQAASAYTFAWTGISAGLNETMGVASFYIPQYKTTRVEGEVAIDPRVVGPDLAVLFDKVAPQA
;
A
#
# COMPACT_ATOMS: atom_id res chain seq x y z
N GLU A 1 -4.81 9.59 -1.36
CA GLU A 1 -4.08 8.35 -1.68
C GLU A 1 -2.64 8.63 -2.06
N LYS A 2 -2.36 9.57 -3.01
CA LYS A 2 -1.00 9.95 -3.42
C LYS A 2 -0.12 10.33 -2.24
N LEU A 3 -0.57 11.25 -1.37
CA LEU A 3 0.18 11.68 -0.18
C LEU A 3 0.58 10.50 0.74
N THR A 4 -0.31 9.53 0.91
CA THR A 4 -0.06 8.35 1.75
C THR A 4 0.96 7.43 1.09
N MET A 5 0.85 7.22 -0.22
CA MET A 5 1.79 6.39 -0.98
C MET A 5 3.19 7.01 -1.03
N GLU A 6 3.30 8.32 -1.26
CA GLU A 6 4.58 9.06 -1.22
C GLU A 6 5.27 9.00 0.15
N ARG A 7 4.54 8.74 1.22
CA ARG A 7 5.09 8.61 2.56
C ARG A 7 5.48 7.18 2.93
N TYR A 8 4.72 6.20 2.45
CA TYR A 8 4.88 4.80 2.89
C TYR A 8 5.60 3.92 1.86
N PHE A 9 5.51 4.25 0.57
CA PHE A 9 6.13 3.49 -0.52
C PHE A 9 7.47 4.09 -0.98
N VAL A 10 8.27 4.56 -0.03
CA VAL A 10 9.60 5.13 -0.31
C VAL A 10 10.67 4.29 0.37
N PRO A 11 11.71 3.86 -0.36
CA PRO A 11 12.85 3.17 0.24
C PRO A 11 13.55 4.04 1.28
N GLY A 12 14.05 3.44 2.34
CA GLY A 12 14.73 4.12 3.45
C GLY A 12 13.81 4.63 4.56
N VAL A 13 12.51 4.46 4.43
CA VAL A 13 11.53 4.86 5.45
C VAL A 13 11.31 3.75 6.48
N TRP A 14 11.40 2.49 6.05
CA TRP A 14 11.17 1.33 6.88
C TRP A 14 12.47 0.75 7.43
N GLY A 15 12.39 0.04 8.55
CA GLY A 15 13.56 -0.56 9.19
C GLY A 15 14.19 -1.71 8.40
N THR A 16 13.51 -2.22 7.40
CA THR A 16 14.01 -3.22 6.46
C THR A 16 13.40 -2.99 5.09
N ASP A 17 14.25 -2.66 4.12
CA ASP A 17 13.89 -2.60 2.72
C ASP A 17 14.57 -3.75 1.98
N LYS A 18 13.86 -4.38 1.06
CA LYS A 18 14.38 -5.41 0.17
C LYS A 18 14.25 -4.93 -1.27
N ASP A 19 15.36 -4.93 -2.01
CA ASP A 19 15.41 -4.53 -3.42
C ASP A 19 15.80 -5.74 -4.28
N SER A 20 15.02 -6.04 -5.31
CA SER A 20 15.35 -7.10 -6.26
C SER A 20 16.57 -6.76 -7.11
N ALA A 21 16.80 -5.49 -7.42
CA ALA A 21 18.00 -5.05 -8.15
C ALA A 21 19.28 -5.27 -7.32
N ALA A 22 19.21 -5.30 -5.99
CA ALA A 22 20.30 -5.68 -5.09
C ALA A 22 20.41 -7.20 -4.89
N ALA A 23 19.69 -8.01 -5.65
CA ALA A 23 19.63 -9.47 -5.57
C ALA A 23 19.24 -10.01 -4.18
N GLN A 24 18.46 -9.25 -3.41
CA GLN A 24 17.97 -9.67 -2.09
C GLN A 24 16.77 -10.63 -2.20
N PHE A 25 16.07 -10.60 -3.31
CA PHE A 25 15.03 -11.56 -3.69
C PHE A 25 14.91 -11.61 -5.23
N VAL A 26 14.27 -12.64 -5.74
CA VAL A 26 14.01 -12.77 -7.19
C VAL A 26 12.76 -11.97 -7.55
N PRO A 27 12.77 -11.15 -8.62
CA PRO A 27 11.56 -10.43 -9.04
C PRO A 27 10.37 -11.38 -9.19
N TRP A 28 9.21 -10.94 -8.76
CA TRP A 28 8.00 -11.79 -8.74
C TRP A 28 7.44 -12.07 -10.12
N ASN A 29 7.82 -11.27 -11.12
CA ASN A 29 7.51 -11.51 -12.53
C ASN A 29 8.48 -12.47 -13.23
N ALA A 30 9.43 -13.08 -12.51
CA ALA A 30 10.39 -14.05 -13.07
C ALA A 30 9.79 -15.45 -13.35
N GLY A 31 8.49 -15.59 -13.30
CA GLY A 31 7.77 -16.84 -13.58
C GLY A 31 8.17 -17.97 -12.63
N THR A 32 8.58 -19.14 -13.17
CA THR A 32 8.93 -20.31 -12.34
C THR A 32 10.05 -20.08 -11.34
N ASN A 33 10.88 -19.06 -11.52
CA ASN A 33 11.97 -18.72 -10.61
C ASN A 33 11.52 -17.86 -9.44
N ALA A 34 10.33 -17.26 -9.51
CA ALA A 34 9.79 -16.44 -8.44
C ALA A 34 9.62 -17.23 -7.12
N THR A 35 9.90 -16.57 -6.00
CA THR A 35 9.87 -17.16 -4.65
C THR A 35 8.97 -16.37 -3.71
N ILE A 36 7.84 -15.87 -4.24
CA ILE A 36 6.91 -14.92 -3.59
C ILE A 36 6.54 -15.36 -2.16
N GLN A 37 6.06 -16.59 -2.01
CA GLN A 37 5.64 -17.10 -0.71
C GLN A 37 6.80 -17.14 0.30
N LYS A 38 7.97 -17.60 -0.16
CA LYS A 38 9.17 -17.68 0.69
C LYS A 38 9.63 -16.28 1.12
N ASP A 39 9.64 -15.32 0.20
CA ASP A 39 10.11 -13.96 0.47
C ASP A 39 9.24 -13.28 1.54
N ILE A 40 7.91 -13.48 1.46
CA ILE A 40 6.96 -12.95 2.43
C ILE A 40 7.11 -13.66 3.79
N LEU A 41 7.22 -14.99 3.82
CA LEU A 41 7.42 -15.73 5.08
C LEU A 41 8.73 -15.39 5.75
N ASP A 42 9.81 -15.23 4.99
CA ASP A 42 11.12 -14.81 5.52
C ASP A 42 11.07 -13.37 6.06
N ALA A 43 10.31 -12.49 5.42
CA ALA A 43 10.09 -11.12 5.92
C ALA A 43 9.27 -11.13 7.21
N LYS A 44 8.17 -11.89 7.27
CA LYS A 44 7.36 -12.07 8.50
C LYS A 44 8.20 -12.56 9.65
N ARG A 45 9.00 -13.60 9.43
CA ARG A 45 9.92 -14.13 10.43
C ARG A 45 10.93 -13.07 10.90
N GLY A 46 11.48 -12.28 9.98
CA GLY A 46 12.44 -11.21 10.29
C GLY A 46 11.85 -10.14 11.20
N VAL A 47 10.63 -9.66 10.91
CA VAL A 47 9.93 -8.70 11.75
C VAL A 47 9.58 -9.29 13.11
N LEU A 48 9.05 -10.51 13.14
CA LEU A 48 8.70 -11.20 14.38
C LEU A 48 9.92 -11.36 15.32
N LEU A 49 11.09 -11.69 14.79
CA LEU A 49 12.32 -11.82 15.57
C LEU A 49 12.80 -10.48 16.14
N LYS A 50 12.58 -9.38 15.44
CA LYS A 50 13.01 -8.04 15.87
C LYS A 50 12.07 -7.43 16.89
N THR A 51 10.77 -7.56 16.68
CA THR A 51 9.73 -6.76 17.35
C THR A 51 8.81 -7.57 18.26
N GLY A 52 8.75 -8.89 18.07
CA GLY A 52 7.76 -9.74 18.73
C GLY A 52 6.35 -9.67 18.14
N TYR A 53 6.14 -8.87 17.07
CA TYR A 53 4.86 -8.76 16.37
C TYR A 53 4.97 -9.39 14.99
N GLU A 54 3.96 -10.17 14.61
CA GLU A 54 3.89 -10.77 13.29
C GLU A 54 3.11 -9.86 12.33
N PRO A 55 3.69 -9.47 11.17
CA PRO A 55 2.97 -8.69 10.17
C PRO A 55 1.71 -9.42 9.69
N ASN A 56 0.59 -8.73 9.68
CA ASN A 56 -0.72 -9.29 9.36
C ASN A 56 -1.38 -8.69 8.10
N ALA A 57 -0.81 -7.63 7.55
CA ALA A 57 -1.35 -6.96 6.37
C ALA A 57 -0.30 -6.82 5.27
N LEU A 58 -0.75 -6.97 4.02
CA LEU A 58 0.06 -6.83 2.82
C LEU A 58 -0.61 -5.86 1.86
N LEU A 59 0.10 -4.82 1.46
CA LEU A 59 -0.32 -3.87 0.44
C LEU A 59 0.52 -4.09 -0.82
N LEU A 60 -0.12 -4.41 -1.91
CA LEU A 60 0.50 -4.66 -3.21
C LEU A 60 0.21 -3.53 -4.18
N SER A 61 1.17 -3.19 -5.03
CA SER A 61 0.86 -2.47 -6.26
C SER A 61 0.08 -3.36 -7.21
N TYR A 62 -0.58 -2.76 -8.20
CA TYR A 62 -1.34 -3.52 -9.20
C TYR A 62 -0.44 -4.46 -10.00
N ASP A 63 0.76 -4.02 -10.39
CA ASP A 63 1.73 -4.83 -11.12
C ASP A 63 2.26 -6.01 -10.29
N ALA A 64 2.51 -5.78 -9.00
CA ALA A 64 2.88 -6.85 -8.06
C ALA A 64 1.75 -7.89 -7.91
N PHE A 65 0.50 -7.44 -7.84
CA PHE A 65 -0.65 -8.36 -7.79
C PHE A 65 -0.78 -9.17 -9.09
N GLN A 66 -0.62 -8.55 -10.25
CA GLN A 66 -0.62 -9.27 -11.52
C GLN A 66 0.52 -10.29 -11.62
N ALA A 67 1.73 -9.93 -11.17
CA ALA A 67 2.84 -10.86 -11.11
C ALA A 67 2.52 -12.09 -10.25
N CYS A 68 1.87 -11.89 -9.10
CA CYS A 68 1.38 -12.98 -8.26
C CYS A 68 0.32 -13.83 -8.96
N ALA A 69 -0.62 -13.19 -9.68
CA ALA A 69 -1.69 -13.90 -10.38
C ALA A 69 -1.19 -14.75 -11.57
N LEU A 70 -0.10 -14.32 -12.19
CA LEU A 70 0.53 -15.01 -13.32
C LEU A 70 1.59 -16.03 -12.89
N ASP A 71 1.94 -16.12 -11.61
CA ASP A 71 2.94 -17.08 -11.12
C ASP A 71 2.44 -18.53 -11.33
N PRO A 72 3.17 -19.37 -12.06
CA PRO A 72 2.78 -20.76 -12.34
C PRO A 72 2.60 -21.59 -11.06
N LYS A 73 3.38 -21.34 -10.00
CA LYS A 73 3.28 -22.07 -8.74
C LYS A 73 1.98 -21.75 -8.00
N ILE A 74 1.54 -20.49 -8.06
CA ILE A 74 0.28 -20.07 -7.48
C ILE A 74 -0.88 -20.65 -8.30
N GLN A 75 -0.82 -20.55 -9.61
CA GLN A 75 -1.84 -21.10 -10.51
C GLN A 75 -2.00 -22.62 -10.36
N GLN A 76 -0.90 -23.38 -10.32
CA GLN A 76 -0.95 -24.83 -10.12
C GLN A 76 -1.62 -25.23 -8.81
N ARG A 77 -1.46 -24.46 -7.76
CA ARG A 77 -2.08 -24.74 -6.45
C ARG A 77 -3.58 -24.55 -6.48
N PHE A 78 -4.07 -23.59 -7.24
CA PHE A 78 -5.50 -23.27 -7.34
C PHE A 78 -6.19 -23.98 -8.52
N GLN A 79 -5.46 -24.61 -9.44
CA GLN A 79 -5.99 -25.26 -10.64
C GLN A 79 -7.10 -26.27 -10.38
N TYR A 80 -7.08 -26.94 -9.22
CA TYR A 80 -8.07 -27.97 -8.87
C TYR A 80 -9.12 -27.49 -7.84
N THR A 81 -8.99 -26.27 -7.36
CA THR A 81 -9.84 -25.81 -6.23
C THR A 81 -10.97 -24.93 -6.72
N THR A 82 -10.75 -24.11 -7.71
CA THR A 82 -11.77 -23.19 -8.24
C THR A 82 -11.47 -22.85 -9.70
N PRO A 83 -12.45 -22.94 -10.63
CA PRO A 83 -12.26 -22.55 -12.03
C PRO A 83 -12.19 -21.02 -12.24
N ASP A 84 -12.43 -20.23 -11.18
CA ASP A 84 -12.43 -18.78 -11.22
C ASP A 84 -11.04 -18.17 -11.12
N SER A 85 -10.91 -16.92 -11.55
CA SER A 85 -9.70 -16.13 -11.45
C SER A 85 -9.25 -15.97 -9.98
N LEU A 86 -7.94 -15.87 -9.75
CA LEU A 86 -7.36 -15.65 -8.42
C LEU A 86 -7.92 -14.37 -7.79
N THR A 87 -8.59 -14.50 -6.65
CA THR A 87 -9.11 -13.36 -5.88
C THR A 87 -8.09 -12.86 -4.86
N GLU A 88 -8.27 -11.61 -4.41
CA GLU A 88 -7.42 -11.02 -3.38
C GLU A 88 -7.45 -11.86 -2.08
N GLU A 89 -8.61 -12.40 -1.70
CA GLU A 89 -8.75 -13.27 -0.52
C GLU A 89 -8.02 -14.61 -0.64
N MET A 90 -8.05 -15.23 -1.83
CA MET A 90 -7.33 -16.47 -2.07
C MET A 90 -5.81 -16.26 -1.98
N LEU A 91 -5.33 -15.15 -2.53
CA LEU A 91 -3.93 -14.77 -2.44
C LEU A 91 -3.52 -14.47 -1.01
N ALA A 92 -4.35 -13.77 -0.23
CA ALA A 92 -4.10 -13.50 1.18
C ALA A 92 -3.92 -14.79 1.99
N ARG A 93 -4.81 -15.76 1.80
CA ARG A 93 -4.73 -17.08 2.45
C ARG A 93 -3.47 -17.86 2.03
N TYR A 94 -3.10 -17.78 0.75
CA TYR A 94 -1.89 -18.44 0.25
C TYR A 94 -0.61 -17.85 0.88
N LEU A 95 -0.56 -16.52 1.02
CA LEU A 95 0.57 -15.80 1.60
C LEU A 95 0.52 -15.75 3.13
N GLN A 96 -0.53 -16.34 3.73
CA GLN A 96 -0.73 -16.38 5.18
C GLN A 96 -0.78 -14.99 5.82
N VAL A 97 -1.43 -14.03 5.15
CA VAL A 97 -1.73 -12.72 5.68
C VAL A 97 -3.22 -12.60 5.96
N GLU A 98 -3.59 -11.84 6.99
CA GLU A 98 -5.00 -11.65 7.35
C GLU A 98 -5.70 -10.74 6.35
N GLN A 99 -5.00 -9.71 5.91
CA GLN A 99 -5.55 -8.71 4.99
C GLN A 99 -4.59 -8.43 3.85
N LEU A 100 -5.13 -8.39 2.65
CA LEU A 100 -4.41 -8.02 1.43
C LEU A 100 -5.15 -6.89 0.76
N TYR A 101 -4.41 -5.86 0.41
CA TYR A 101 -4.91 -4.69 -0.30
C TYR A 101 -4.14 -4.50 -1.60
N VAL A 102 -4.86 -4.16 -2.66
CA VAL A 102 -4.26 -3.84 -3.95
C VAL A 102 -4.48 -2.36 -4.25
N ALA A 103 -3.39 -1.62 -4.37
CA ALA A 103 -3.43 -0.21 -4.73
C ALA A 103 -3.57 -0.07 -6.24
N LYS A 104 -4.71 0.51 -6.67
CA LYS A 104 -5.11 0.65 -8.09
C LYS A 104 -5.15 2.11 -8.55
N ALA A 105 -4.68 3.05 -7.71
CA ALA A 105 -4.70 4.46 -8.04
C ALA A 105 -3.69 4.81 -9.13
N VAL A 106 -4.13 5.62 -10.07
CA VAL A 106 -3.32 6.11 -11.19
C VAL A 106 -3.21 7.62 -11.16
N GLU A 107 -2.11 8.14 -11.68
CA GLU A 107 -1.92 9.57 -11.87
C GLU A 107 -1.47 9.86 -13.31
N ALA A 108 -1.76 11.07 -13.79
CA ALA A 108 -1.22 11.57 -15.04
C ALA A 108 0.20 12.11 -14.79
N ILE A 109 1.16 11.61 -15.55
CA ILE A 109 2.58 12.00 -15.45
C ILE A 109 3.00 12.94 -16.58
N SER A 110 2.13 13.15 -17.57
CA SER A 110 2.38 14.06 -18.70
C SER A 110 2.17 15.52 -18.30
N ASP A 111 2.92 16.42 -18.93
CA ASP A 111 2.73 17.87 -18.81
C ASP A 111 1.43 18.33 -19.47
N GLU A 112 0.94 19.50 -19.03
CA GLU A 112 -0.27 20.09 -19.58
C GLU A 112 -0.09 20.39 -21.09
N GLY A 113 -1.08 19.95 -21.88
CA GLY A 113 -1.05 20.11 -23.34
C GLY A 113 -0.36 18.99 -24.14
N GLN A 114 0.21 18.00 -23.45
CA GLN A 114 0.76 16.79 -24.08
C GLN A 114 -0.26 15.64 -24.09
N THR A 115 0.07 14.56 -24.82
CA THR A 115 -0.71 13.33 -24.74
C THR A 115 -0.73 12.81 -23.31
N ILE A 116 -1.91 12.46 -22.80
CA ILE A 116 -2.06 11.99 -21.43
C ILE A 116 -1.38 10.64 -21.28
N GLU A 117 -0.32 10.62 -20.49
CA GLU A 117 0.34 9.39 -20.02
C GLU A 117 -0.02 9.18 -18.55
N THR A 118 -0.36 7.94 -18.19
CA THR A 118 -0.75 7.58 -16.84
C THR A 118 0.16 6.51 -16.25
N ALA A 119 0.43 6.61 -14.95
CA ALA A 119 1.18 5.60 -14.21
C ALA A 119 0.47 5.24 -12.91
N PHE A 120 0.74 4.05 -12.39
CA PHE A 120 0.28 3.66 -11.06
C PHE A 120 1.09 4.40 -9.99
N ILE A 121 0.40 5.06 -9.04
CA ILE A 121 1.03 5.82 -7.96
C ILE A 121 1.97 4.95 -7.10
N PRO A 122 1.62 3.70 -6.71
CA PRO A 122 2.50 2.86 -5.88
C PRO A 122 3.72 2.30 -6.64
N GLY A 123 3.75 2.40 -7.97
CA GLY A 123 4.80 1.79 -8.79
C GLY A 123 4.78 0.26 -8.69
N ASP A 124 5.98 -0.36 -8.72
CA ASP A 124 6.18 -1.82 -8.66
C ASP A 124 6.63 -2.30 -7.27
N ARG A 125 5.94 -1.87 -6.23
CA ARG A 125 6.31 -2.11 -4.83
C ARG A 125 5.27 -2.94 -4.08
N ALA A 126 5.72 -3.57 -2.99
CA ALA A 126 4.87 -4.25 -2.03
C ALA A 126 5.29 -3.90 -0.60
N LEU A 127 4.33 -3.73 0.30
CA LEU A 127 4.57 -3.39 1.70
C LEU A 127 3.90 -4.43 2.60
N LEU A 128 4.71 -5.18 3.32
CA LEU A 128 4.26 -6.08 4.38
C LEU A 128 4.36 -5.34 5.70
N TYR A 129 3.26 -5.26 6.48
CA TYR A 129 3.24 -4.45 7.69
C TYR A 129 2.34 -5.03 8.78
N TYR A 130 2.58 -4.59 10.01
CA TYR A 130 1.74 -4.91 11.16
C TYR A 130 0.71 -3.80 11.38
N ARG A 131 -0.53 -4.18 11.54
CA ARG A 131 -1.66 -3.32 11.84
C ARG A 131 -2.44 -3.88 13.02
N PRO A 132 -2.70 -3.10 14.11
CA PRO A 132 -3.59 -3.54 15.17
C PRO A 132 -5.05 -3.50 14.72
N ASP A 133 -5.89 -4.38 15.25
CA ASP A 133 -7.33 -4.40 14.93
C ASP A 133 -8.04 -3.12 15.38
N THR A 134 -7.63 -2.60 16.53
CA THR A 134 -8.16 -1.35 17.05
C THR A 134 -7.04 -0.34 17.19
N PRO A 135 -7.08 0.77 16.44
CA PRO A 135 -6.07 1.81 16.57
C PRO A 135 -6.17 2.51 17.94
N GLY A 136 -5.01 2.79 18.54
CA GLY A 136 -4.96 3.45 19.82
C GLY A 136 -3.56 3.97 20.17
N PRO A 137 -3.43 4.96 21.09
CA PRO A 137 -2.15 5.59 21.38
C PRO A 137 -1.12 4.67 22.03
N LEU A 138 -1.56 3.55 22.64
CA LEU A 138 -0.69 2.54 23.27
C LEU A 138 -0.59 1.23 22.47
N GLN A 139 -1.16 1.21 21.26
CA GLN A 139 -1.08 0.05 20.39
C GLN A 139 0.10 0.17 19.43
N ALA A 140 0.89 -0.90 19.33
CA ALA A 140 1.94 -0.95 18.32
C ALA A 140 1.31 -0.95 16.92
N ALA A 141 1.86 -0.15 16.03
CA ALA A 141 1.48 -0.12 14.61
C ALA A 141 2.67 0.34 13.76
N SER A 142 2.71 -0.07 12.53
CA SER A 142 3.75 0.37 11.59
C SER A 142 3.60 1.85 11.27
N ALA A 143 2.38 2.29 11.02
CA ALA A 143 2.06 3.67 10.67
C ALA A 143 0.66 4.05 11.12
N TYR A 144 0.46 5.33 11.32
CA TYR A 144 -0.85 5.95 11.57
C TYR A 144 -1.07 7.13 10.64
N THR A 145 -2.30 7.32 10.22
CA THR A 145 -2.72 8.58 9.62
C THR A 145 -3.40 9.42 10.70
N PHE A 146 -2.74 10.48 11.12
CA PHE A 146 -3.31 11.43 12.07
C PHE A 146 -4.24 12.39 11.33
N ALA A 147 -5.38 12.66 11.90
CA ALA A 147 -6.36 13.58 11.36
C ALA A 147 -6.64 14.68 12.41
N TRP A 148 -6.63 15.91 11.97
CA TRP A 148 -6.95 17.03 12.84
C TRP A 148 -8.41 17.45 12.66
N THR A 149 -9.20 17.27 13.70
CA THR A 149 -10.65 17.54 13.70
C THR A 149 -11.00 18.99 14.02
N GLY A 150 -10.04 19.85 14.32
CA GLY A 150 -10.26 21.24 14.73
C GLY A 150 -10.20 22.29 13.63
N ILE A 151 -9.96 21.92 12.38
CA ILE A 151 -9.83 22.86 11.26
C ILE A 151 -11.19 23.28 10.71
N SER A 152 -12.11 22.34 10.61
CA SER A 152 -13.41 22.61 10.01
C SER A 152 -14.26 23.43 10.96
N ALA A 153 -14.67 24.62 10.53
CA ALA A 153 -15.43 25.59 11.32
C ALA A 153 -16.70 24.96 11.90
N GLY A 154 -16.59 24.39 13.09
CA GLY A 154 -17.73 23.97 13.92
C GLY A 154 -18.19 22.52 13.80
N LEU A 155 -17.58 21.64 13.00
CA LEU A 155 -18.10 20.29 12.76
C LEU A 155 -17.34 19.15 13.44
N ASN A 156 -16.23 19.36 14.11
CA ASN A 156 -15.42 18.27 14.73
C ASN A 156 -15.13 17.08 13.77
N GLU A 157 -15.15 17.33 12.48
CA GLU A 157 -14.96 16.34 11.45
C GLU A 157 -13.57 16.47 10.81
N THR A 158 -13.04 15.35 10.32
CA THR A 158 -11.75 15.27 9.64
C THR A 158 -11.77 15.94 8.27
N MET A 159 -12.95 15.99 7.65
CA MET A 159 -13.21 16.63 6.37
C MET A 159 -14.44 17.50 6.51
N GLY A 160 -14.34 18.75 6.07
CA GLY A 160 -15.45 19.69 6.08
C GLY A 160 -15.67 20.31 4.71
N VAL A 161 -16.92 20.55 4.35
CA VAL A 161 -17.29 21.39 3.21
C VAL A 161 -18.10 22.56 3.70
N ALA A 162 -17.57 23.75 3.53
CA ALA A 162 -18.26 25.00 3.87
C ALA A 162 -18.68 25.73 2.58
N SER A 163 -19.86 26.32 2.60
CA SER A 163 -20.35 27.16 1.50
C SER A 163 -20.71 28.55 1.98
N PHE A 164 -20.18 29.57 1.31
CA PHE A 164 -20.40 30.97 1.63
C PHE A 164 -20.96 31.70 0.42
N TYR A 165 -22.06 32.41 0.61
CA TYR A 165 -22.53 33.32 -0.41
C TYR A 165 -21.77 34.64 -0.32
N ILE A 166 -21.15 35.07 -1.42
CA ILE A 166 -20.42 36.34 -1.55
C ILE A 166 -21.31 37.35 -2.31
N PRO A 167 -21.97 38.29 -1.61
CA PRO A 167 -22.91 39.21 -2.22
C PRO A 167 -22.30 40.14 -3.28
N GLN A 168 -21.02 40.51 -3.08
CA GLN A 168 -20.28 41.42 -3.98
C GLN A 168 -20.11 40.85 -5.39
N TYR A 169 -19.96 39.53 -5.51
CA TYR A 169 -19.79 38.85 -6.79
C TYR A 169 -21.03 38.04 -7.20
N LYS A 170 -22.08 38.03 -6.39
CA LYS A 170 -23.27 37.19 -6.57
C LYS A 170 -22.95 35.72 -6.86
N THR A 171 -21.93 35.20 -6.17
CA THR A 171 -21.43 33.83 -6.31
C THR A 171 -21.45 33.11 -4.97
N THR A 172 -21.55 31.78 -5.02
CA THR A 172 -21.35 30.94 -3.83
C THR A 172 -19.96 30.32 -3.91
N ARG A 173 -19.14 30.56 -2.90
CA ARG A 173 -17.84 29.92 -2.72
C ARG A 173 -18.05 28.63 -1.93
N VAL A 174 -17.53 27.54 -2.46
CA VAL A 174 -17.50 26.24 -1.78
C VAL A 174 -16.05 25.93 -1.43
N GLU A 175 -15.79 25.69 -0.16
CA GLU A 175 -14.47 25.35 0.37
C GLU A 175 -14.50 23.93 0.93
N GLY A 176 -13.55 23.09 0.50
CA GLY A 176 -13.29 21.79 1.10
C GLY A 176 -12.01 21.86 1.93
N GLU A 177 -12.09 21.46 3.18
CA GLU A 177 -10.95 21.42 4.09
C GLU A 177 -10.71 20.00 4.57
N VAL A 178 -9.45 19.56 4.51
CA VAL A 178 -8.99 18.29 5.07
C VAL A 178 -7.61 18.45 5.68
N ALA A 179 -7.41 17.93 6.88
CA ALA A 179 -6.11 17.92 7.53
C ALA A 179 -5.76 16.50 7.98
N ILE A 180 -4.89 15.88 7.22
CA ILE A 180 -4.36 14.54 7.49
C ILE A 180 -2.83 14.57 7.43
N ASP A 181 -2.17 13.80 8.29
CA ASP A 181 -0.72 13.60 8.28
C ASP A 181 -0.41 12.11 8.45
N PRO A 182 -0.07 11.40 7.36
CA PRO A 182 0.39 10.02 7.44
C PRO A 182 1.81 9.97 8.01
N ARG A 183 2.00 9.23 9.11
CA ARG A 183 3.28 9.07 9.81
C ARG A 183 3.64 7.62 10.03
N VAL A 184 4.89 7.28 9.76
CA VAL A 184 5.49 6.03 10.21
C VAL A 184 5.80 6.15 11.69
N VAL A 185 5.30 5.21 12.48
CA VAL A 185 5.45 5.19 13.94
C VAL A 185 6.39 4.07 14.37
N GLY A 186 6.24 2.90 13.77
CA GLY A 186 7.08 1.74 14.03
C GLY A 186 7.74 1.23 12.75
N PRO A 187 8.87 1.81 12.31
CA PRO A 187 9.51 1.41 11.05
C PRO A 187 9.93 -0.06 11.01
N ASP A 188 10.27 -0.66 12.17
CA ASP A 188 10.67 -2.07 12.26
C ASP A 188 9.50 -3.05 12.17
N LEU A 189 8.25 -2.57 12.20
CA LEU A 189 7.03 -3.38 12.08
C LEU A 189 6.58 -3.60 10.64
N ALA A 190 7.38 -3.17 9.67
CA ALA A 190 7.08 -3.36 8.25
C ALA A 190 8.35 -3.67 7.44
N VAL A 191 8.12 -4.25 6.27
CA VAL A 191 9.16 -4.53 5.25
C VAL A 191 8.66 -4.04 3.91
N LEU A 192 9.42 -3.17 3.28
CA LEU A 192 9.18 -2.73 1.92
C LEU A 192 9.94 -3.63 0.94
N PHE A 193 9.25 -4.10 -0.07
CA PHE A 193 9.83 -4.74 -1.25
C PHE A 193 9.80 -3.75 -2.40
N ASP A 194 10.96 -3.40 -2.92
CA ASP A 194 11.12 -2.50 -4.06
C ASP A 194 11.43 -3.29 -5.31
N LYS A 195 10.91 -2.84 -6.44
CA LYS A 195 11.07 -3.48 -7.76
C LYS A 195 10.63 -4.94 -7.77
N VAL A 196 9.44 -5.19 -7.24
CA VAL A 196 8.85 -6.55 -7.17
C VAL A 196 8.51 -7.12 -8.55
N ALA A 197 8.06 -6.28 -9.47
CA ALA A 197 7.67 -6.64 -10.83
C ALA A 197 8.18 -5.61 -11.84
N PRO A 198 9.53 -5.45 -12.00
CA PRO A 198 10.07 -4.46 -12.91
C PRO A 198 9.57 -4.71 -14.33
N GLN A 199 8.99 -3.68 -14.94
CA GLN A 199 8.64 -3.70 -16.36
C GLN A 199 9.93 -3.54 -17.20
N ALA A 200 10.06 -4.36 -18.21
CA ALA A 200 11.23 -4.36 -19.11
C ALA A 200 11.20 -3.16 -20.06
#